data_37b41fff1518947c502f32293d5b69df
#
_entry.id   37b41fff1518947c502f32293d5b69df
#
_cell.length_a   1.000
_cell.length_b   1.000
_cell.length_c   1.000
_cell.angle_alpha   90.00
_cell.angle_beta   90.00
_cell.angle_gamma   90.00
#
_symmetry.space_group_name_H-M   'P 1'
#
loop_
_entity.id
_entity.type
_entity.pdbx_description
1 polymer ?
#
loop_
_entity_poly.entity_id
_entity_poly.type
_entity_poly.pdbx_seq_one_letter_code
_entity_poly.pdbx_strand_id
1 'polypeptide(L)'
;MYNYVIIGGGIAGIISLSVIYDRYPDARILWIDNNNFTSGDLIKYPLVPANTPYKVLVYFIETIFKLLGFKRTISQVCDLTNDRIFKLECLSKELIIISNFIRKLKRVTLANDYINKVSYKDGNWIISGKYTTYISEKVVLCNGSTHKKLSYNTPQIPIETALNPIKLNLLDIRDKHIVVFGNSHSGILIIKNLYEMGCTNITNVVRGPIKIPYFNEDNVEIYQESGIRGSGLEWVSKNLIPKNKTHIKIIKFNELTTFSADLVIYSIGLKPREIDIIYNGGSFIRNPDFNETGLLARNLYGLGVAYPKFYILNDNIEYEIGMGGFLERALSIF
;
A
#
# COMPACT_ATOMS: atom_id res chain seq x y z
N MET A 1 25.45 14.94 9.36
CA MET A 1 25.46 13.74 8.49
C MET A 1 24.84 12.59 9.25
N TYR A 2 23.98 11.78 8.61
CA TYR A 2 23.31 10.60 9.18
C TYR A 2 23.90 9.32 8.56
N ASN A 3 23.85 8.21 9.30
CA ASN A 3 24.19 6.90 8.74
C ASN A 3 23.07 6.38 7.86
N TYR A 4 21.81 6.62 8.25
CA TYR A 4 20.63 6.27 7.47
C TYR A 4 19.65 7.44 7.40
N VAL A 5 19.09 7.66 6.21
CA VAL A 5 17.89 8.47 6.01
C VAL A 5 16.78 7.59 5.46
N ILE A 6 15.61 7.61 6.13
CA ILE A 6 14.42 6.87 5.71
C ILE A 6 13.36 7.87 5.28
N ILE A 7 12.87 7.74 4.06
CA ILE A 7 11.91 8.65 3.44
C ILE A 7 10.55 7.98 3.33
N GLY A 8 9.59 8.44 4.15
CA GLY A 8 8.21 7.97 4.24
C GLY A 8 7.82 7.44 5.61
N GLY A 9 6.68 7.93 6.13
CA GLY A 9 6.13 7.61 7.45
C GLY A 9 5.10 6.49 7.48
N GLY A 10 4.98 5.72 6.38
CA GLY A 10 4.09 4.57 6.30
C GLY A 10 4.69 3.28 6.85
N ILE A 11 3.98 2.15 6.64
CA ILE A 11 4.37 0.81 7.11
C ILE A 11 5.83 0.48 6.75
N ALA A 12 6.21 0.66 5.49
CA ALA A 12 7.56 0.33 5.03
C ALA A 12 8.65 1.17 5.71
N GLY A 13 8.38 2.46 5.96
CA GLY A 13 9.31 3.34 6.69
C GLY A 13 9.47 2.92 8.15
N ILE A 14 8.36 2.59 8.83
CA ILE A 14 8.37 2.09 10.21
C ILE A 14 9.16 0.77 10.30
N ILE A 15 8.91 -0.17 9.40
CA ILE A 15 9.63 -1.45 9.32
C ILE A 15 11.13 -1.22 9.14
N SER A 16 11.50 -0.45 8.10
CA SER A 16 12.91 -0.18 7.81
C SER A 16 13.62 0.46 9.00
N LEU A 17 12.97 1.44 9.64
CA LEU A 17 13.51 2.10 10.82
C LEU A 17 13.71 1.11 11.97
N SER A 18 12.71 0.26 12.24
CA SER A 18 12.76 -0.68 13.36
C SER A 18 13.88 -1.72 13.19
N VAL A 19 14.05 -2.26 11.98
CA VAL A 19 15.11 -3.22 11.67
C VAL A 19 16.49 -2.56 11.75
N ILE A 20 16.65 -1.37 11.18
CA ILE A 20 17.91 -0.62 11.22
C ILE A 20 18.26 -0.22 12.67
N TYR A 21 17.27 0.18 13.45
CA TYR A 21 17.46 0.57 14.85
C TYR A 21 17.95 -0.59 15.70
N ASP A 22 17.43 -1.80 15.47
CA ASP A 22 17.84 -3.02 16.18
C ASP A 22 19.25 -3.47 15.77
N ARG A 23 19.52 -3.55 14.47
CA ARG A 23 20.77 -4.14 13.94
C ARG A 23 21.99 -3.23 14.00
N TYR A 24 21.80 -1.92 14.03
CA TYR A 24 22.88 -0.94 14.00
C TYR A 24 22.80 -0.01 15.23
N PRO A 25 23.27 -0.47 16.41
CA PRO A 25 23.08 0.25 17.68
C PRO A 25 23.73 1.62 17.74
N ASP A 26 24.73 1.90 16.89
CA ASP A 26 25.43 3.19 16.86
C ASP A 26 24.93 4.11 15.72
N ALA A 27 24.00 3.64 14.87
CA ALA A 27 23.55 4.42 13.73
C ALA A 27 22.70 5.62 14.13
N ARG A 28 23.02 6.78 13.59
CA ARG A 28 22.17 7.98 13.62
C ARG A 28 21.21 7.93 12.46
N ILE A 29 19.92 7.91 12.75
CA ILE A 29 18.84 7.73 11.77
C ILE A 29 18.06 9.04 11.65
N LEU A 30 17.86 9.50 10.43
CA LEU A 30 16.88 10.55 10.12
C LEU A 30 15.66 9.91 9.47
N TRP A 31 14.50 10.14 10.05
CA TRP A 31 13.23 9.70 9.49
C TRP A 31 12.44 10.90 8.97
N ILE A 32 12.12 10.90 7.67
CA ILE A 32 11.48 12.03 7.00
C ILE A 32 10.09 11.60 6.52
N ASP A 33 9.09 12.41 6.83
CA ASP A 33 7.73 12.24 6.32
C ASP A 33 7.08 13.61 6.09
N ASN A 34 6.17 13.69 5.13
CA ASN A 34 5.45 14.93 4.82
C ASN A 34 4.03 14.96 5.40
N ASN A 35 3.63 13.93 6.14
CA ASN A 35 2.30 13.78 6.72
C ASN A 35 2.33 13.51 8.23
N ASN A 36 3.27 14.13 8.94
CA ASN A 36 3.41 14.05 10.39
C ASN A 36 3.46 12.63 10.97
N PHE A 37 3.94 11.65 10.20
CA PHE A 37 4.09 10.24 10.63
C PHE A 37 2.77 9.59 11.07
N THR A 38 1.71 9.86 10.35
CA THR A 38 0.35 9.37 10.63
C THR A 38 0.01 8.08 9.87
N SER A 39 0.90 7.08 9.86
CA SER A 39 0.75 5.81 9.14
C SER A 39 0.71 5.90 7.59
N GLY A 40 1.20 6.99 7.02
CA GLY A 40 1.20 7.23 5.57
C GLY A 40 -0.22 7.28 5.00
N ASP A 41 -0.43 6.73 3.79
CA ASP A 41 -1.75 6.78 3.14
C ASP A 41 -2.79 5.83 3.75
N LEU A 42 -2.39 4.92 4.63
CA LEU A 42 -3.31 3.97 5.23
C LEU A 42 -4.45 4.66 6.00
N ILE A 43 -4.16 5.82 6.60
CA ILE A 43 -5.15 6.63 7.32
C ILE A 43 -6.34 7.08 6.45
N LYS A 44 -6.18 7.09 5.12
CA LYS A 44 -7.24 7.46 4.18
C LYS A 44 -8.33 6.38 4.02
N TYR A 45 -8.05 5.14 4.46
CA TYR A 45 -8.87 3.96 4.24
C TYR A 45 -9.38 3.29 5.53
N PRO A 46 -9.88 4.04 6.53
CA PRO A 46 -10.16 3.51 7.86
C PRO A 46 -11.19 2.38 7.85
N LEU A 47 -12.20 2.45 6.99
CA LEU A 47 -13.31 1.50 6.94
C LEU A 47 -13.08 0.31 6.01
N VAL A 48 -11.98 0.28 5.28
CA VAL A 48 -11.65 -0.83 4.39
C VAL A 48 -11.32 -2.06 5.23
N PRO A 49 -11.99 -3.21 4.99
CA PRO A 49 -11.64 -4.46 5.64
C PRO A 49 -10.25 -4.91 5.17
N ALA A 50 -9.40 -5.30 6.11
CA ALA A 50 -8.11 -5.88 5.79
C ALA A 50 -8.31 -7.26 5.13
N ASN A 51 -7.44 -7.59 4.21
CA ASN A 51 -7.36 -8.93 3.61
C ASN A 51 -6.34 -9.84 4.34
N THR A 52 -5.86 -9.41 5.49
CA THR A 52 -4.88 -10.10 6.32
C THR A 52 -5.55 -10.54 7.63
N PRO A 53 -5.36 -11.78 8.11
CA PRO A 53 -5.88 -12.22 9.39
C PRO A 53 -5.36 -11.41 10.57
N TYR A 54 -6.18 -11.25 11.61
CA TYR A 54 -5.83 -10.48 12.81
C TYR A 54 -4.55 -10.99 13.51
N LYS A 55 -4.37 -12.31 13.59
CA LYS A 55 -3.15 -12.92 14.17
C LYS A 55 -1.85 -12.46 13.49
N VAL A 56 -1.90 -12.22 12.18
CA VAL A 56 -0.74 -11.70 11.41
C VAL A 56 -0.48 -10.24 11.77
N LEU A 57 -1.53 -9.45 11.99
CA LEU A 57 -1.39 -8.08 12.49
C LEU A 57 -0.73 -8.08 13.88
N VAL A 58 -1.20 -8.91 14.80
CA VAL A 58 -0.64 -9.02 16.16
C VAL A 58 0.84 -9.35 16.09
N TYR A 59 1.19 -10.42 15.37
CA TYR A 59 2.58 -10.85 15.21
C TYR A 59 3.46 -9.72 14.63
N PHE A 60 2.97 -9.02 13.60
CA PHE A 60 3.67 -7.90 12.99
C PHE A 60 3.95 -6.78 14.01
N ILE A 61 2.93 -6.34 14.75
CA ILE A 61 3.05 -5.25 15.71
C ILE A 61 3.98 -5.63 16.86
N GLU A 62 3.85 -6.82 17.41
CA GLU A 62 4.74 -7.32 18.49
C GLU A 62 6.19 -7.40 18.01
N THR A 63 6.42 -7.86 16.78
CA THR A 63 7.76 -7.91 16.18
C THR A 63 8.36 -6.51 16.06
N ILE A 64 7.60 -5.52 15.58
CA ILE A 64 8.08 -4.13 15.47
C ILE A 64 8.45 -3.57 16.86
N PHE A 65 7.60 -3.77 17.87
CA PHE A 65 7.91 -3.32 19.23
C PHE A 65 9.17 -3.99 19.81
N LYS A 66 9.33 -5.30 19.56
CA LYS A 66 10.53 -6.04 19.96
C LYS A 66 11.80 -5.47 19.34
N LEU A 67 11.79 -5.21 18.01
CA LEU A 67 12.91 -4.59 17.30
C LEU A 67 13.25 -3.18 17.84
N LEU A 68 12.26 -2.45 18.34
CA LEU A 68 12.47 -1.14 18.97
C LEU A 68 12.89 -1.22 20.44
N GLY A 69 13.08 -2.44 21.00
CA GLY A 69 13.46 -2.66 22.38
C GLY A 69 12.33 -2.53 23.40
N PHE A 70 11.07 -2.60 22.96
CA PHE A 70 9.89 -2.50 23.83
C PHE A 70 9.15 -3.84 23.94
N LYS A 71 8.62 -4.10 25.14
CA LYS A 71 7.63 -5.17 25.34
C LYS A 71 6.24 -4.52 25.37
N ARG A 72 5.42 -4.83 24.39
CA ARG A 72 4.01 -4.46 24.40
C ARG A 72 3.18 -5.69 24.00
N THR A 73 2.21 -6.03 24.84
CA THR A 73 1.13 -6.93 24.44
C THR A 73 0.05 -6.07 23.82
N ILE A 74 -0.44 -6.44 22.65
CA ILE A 74 -1.58 -5.73 22.05
C ILE A 74 -2.79 -6.01 22.94
N SER A 75 -3.11 -5.05 23.80
CA SER A 75 -4.33 -5.07 24.54
C SER A 75 -5.43 -4.50 23.65
N GLN A 76 -6.32 -5.36 23.13
CA GLN A 76 -7.72 -5.04 22.77
C GLN A 76 -7.98 -3.71 22.00
N VAL A 77 -7.13 -3.34 21.05
CA VAL A 77 -7.39 -2.14 20.23
C VAL A 77 -8.55 -2.35 19.26
N CYS A 78 -8.89 -3.59 19.00
CA CYS A 78 -10.08 -4.00 18.27
C CYS A 78 -10.73 -5.14 19.05
N ASP A 79 -11.98 -5.04 19.40
CA ASP A 79 -12.83 -6.09 20.03
C ASP A 79 -12.99 -7.32 19.10
N LEU A 80 -11.89 -7.87 18.60
CA LEU A 80 -11.86 -8.92 17.59
C LEU A 80 -11.31 -10.21 18.19
N THR A 81 -12.14 -11.21 18.20
CA THR A 81 -11.72 -12.61 18.40
C THR A 81 -10.83 -13.08 17.24
N ASN A 82 -9.86 -13.92 17.53
CA ASN A 82 -8.65 -14.31 16.79
C ASN A 82 -8.75 -14.58 15.28
N ASP A 83 -9.91 -14.74 14.67
CA ASP A 83 -10.07 -15.12 13.26
C ASP A 83 -10.89 -14.14 12.41
N ARG A 84 -11.17 -12.96 12.92
CA ARG A 84 -11.98 -11.99 12.18
C ARG A 84 -11.13 -11.01 11.37
N ILE A 85 -11.66 -10.63 10.21
CA ILE A 85 -11.14 -9.56 9.37
C ILE A 85 -11.29 -8.23 10.14
N PHE A 86 -10.17 -7.52 10.33
CA PHE A 86 -10.17 -6.20 10.95
C PHE A 86 -10.28 -5.08 9.89
N LYS A 87 -10.68 -3.88 10.32
CA LYS A 87 -10.60 -2.68 9.47
C LYS A 87 -9.19 -2.08 9.50
N LEU A 88 -8.77 -1.47 8.39
CA LEU A 88 -7.44 -0.84 8.28
C LEU A 88 -7.23 0.29 9.31
N GLU A 89 -8.31 0.83 9.88
CA GLU A 89 -8.25 1.75 11.01
C GLU A 89 -7.48 1.17 12.22
N CYS A 90 -7.63 -0.12 12.49
CA CYS A 90 -6.94 -0.78 13.60
C CYS A 90 -5.42 -0.75 13.38
N LEU A 91 -4.98 -1.15 12.18
CA LEU A 91 -3.56 -1.09 11.81
C LEU A 91 -3.05 0.35 11.84
N SER A 92 -3.80 1.30 11.29
CA SER A 92 -3.43 2.71 11.27
C SER A 92 -3.21 3.27 12.68
N LYS A 93 -4.09 2.97 13.63
CA LYS A 93 -3.95 3.37 15.05
C LYS A 93 -2.68 2.80 15.67
N GLU A 94 -2.38 1.52 15.46
CA GLU A 94 -1.16 0.91 15.98
C GLU A 94 0.11 1.54 15.38
N LEU A 95 0.12 1.81 14.07
CA LEU A 95 1.26 2.48 13.43
C LEU A 95 1.50 3.89 13.99
N ILE A 96 0.44 4.64 14.32
CA ILE A 96 0.55 5.95 14.99
C ILE A 96 1.16 5.78 16.37
N ILE A 97 0.74 4.76 17.13
CA ILE A 97 1.32 4.47 18.44
C ILE A 97 2.82 4.15 18.30
N ILE A 98 3.20 3.29 17.36
CA ILE A 98 4.60 2.97 17.07
C ILE A 98 5.37 4.25 16.70
N SER A 99 4.83 5.09 15.84
CA SER A 99 5.45 6.36 15.45
C SER A 99 5.71 7.26 16.66
N ASN A 100 4.77 7.30 17.63
CA ASN A 100 4.94 8.05 18.86
C ASN A 100 6.03 7.47 19.79
N PHE A 101 6.26 6.16 19.76
CA PHE A 101 7.41 5.54 20.43
C PHE A 101 8.72 5.91 19.73
N ILE A 102 8.76 5.80 18.40
CA ILE A 102 9.94 6.15 17.60
C ILE A 102 10.40 7.58 17.87
N ARG A 103 9.46 8.53 18.04
CA ARG A 103 9.76 9.94 18.41
C ARG A 103 10.60 10.10 19.68
N LYS A 104 10.57 9.13 20.58
CA LYS A 104 11.29 9.15 21.86
C LYS A 104 12.66 8.48 21.80
N LEU A 105 13.01 7.87 20.66
CA LEU A 105 14.27 7.15 20.51
C LEU A 105 15.43 8.14 20.32
N LYS A 106 16.47 8.03 21.15
CA LYS A 106 17.61 8.98 21.19
C LYS A 106 18.39 9.07 19.88
N ARG A 107 18.45 7.99 19.11
CA ARG A 107 19.21 7.90 17.85
C ARG A 107 18.41 8.27 16.59
N VAL A 108 17.13 8.60 16.77
CA VAL A 108 16.22 8.93 15.67
C VAL A 108 15.91 10.42 15.71
N THR A 109 16.21 11.09 14.62
CA THR A 109 15.77 12.48 14.35
C THR A 109 14.59 12.43 13.39
N LEU A 110 13.57 13.23 13.62
CA LEU A 110 12.41 13.34 12.74
C LEU A 110 12.45 14.65 11.98
N ALA A 111 12.07 14.61 10.70
CA ALA A 111 11.86 15.80 9.89
C ALA A 111 10.51 15.73 9.16
N ASN A 112 9.73 16.78 9.25
CA ASN A 112 8.52 16.94 8.45
C ASN A 112 8.89 17.72 7.19
N ASP A 113 9.17 16.98 6.09
CA ASP A 113 9.60 17.56 4.83
C ASP A 113 9.11 16.72 3.64
N TYR A 114 8.99 17.35 2.48
CA TYR A 114 8.65 16.70 1.22
C TYR A 114 9.92 16.54 0.38
N ILE A 115 10.34 15.29 0.20
CA ILE A 115 11.53 14.96 -0.59
C ILE A 115 11.11 14.70 -2.03
N ASN A 116 11.71 15.44 -2.95
CA ASN A 116 11.48 15.29 -4.39
C ASN A 116 12.71 14.79 -5.15
N LYS A 117 13.90 14.85 -4.54
CA LYS A 117 15.15 14.50 -5.21
C LYS A 117 16.14 13.89 -4.23
N VAL A 118 16.88 12.88 -4.70
CA VAL A 118 18.07 12.33 -4.05
C VAL A 118 19.22 12.25 -5.07
N SER A 119 20.42 12.67 -4.69
CA SER A 119 21.57 12.66 -5.57
C SER A 119 22.80 12.08 -4.88
N TYR A 120 23.57 11.22 -5.56
CA TYR A 120 24.80 10.63 -5.04
C TYR A 120 25.99 11.45 -5.49
N LYS A 121 26.78 11.94 -4.54
CA LYS A 121 27.97 12.74 -4.79
C LYS A 121 29.01 12.50 -3.69
N ASP A 122 30.27 12.36 -4.06
CA ASP A 122 31.42 12.26 -3.15
C ASP A 122 31.25 11.23 -2.03
N GLY A 123 30.68 10.05 -2.38
CA GLY A 123 30.48 8.96 -1.41
C GLY A 123 29.21 9.04 -0.58
N ASN A 124 28.44 10.11 -0.66
CA ASN A 124 27.25 10.36 0.15
C ASN A 124 26.01 10.65 -0.69
N TRP A 125 24.84 10.40 -0.12
CA TRP A 125 23.56 10.83 -0.65
C TRP A 125 23.20 12.22 -0.15
N ILE A 126 22.84 13.10 -1.07
CA ILE A 126 22.29 14.43 -0.84
C ILE A 126 20.79 14.33 -1.07
N ILE A 127 19.99 14.57 -0.04
CA ILE A 127 18.53 14.46 -0.05
C ILE A 127 17.95 15.87 -0.06
N SER A 128 17.35 16.28 -1.18
CA SER A 128 16.77 17.61 -1.36
C SER A 128 15.31 17.58 -0.94
N GLY A 129 14.99 18.26 0.14
CA GLY A 129 13.64 18.50 0.60
C GLY A 129 13.12 19.87 0.15
N LYS A 130 11.84 20.10 0.39
CA LYS A 130 11.20 21.40 0.13
C LYS A 130 11.78 22.51 1.02
N TYR A 131 12.15 22.15 2.25
CA TYR A 131 12.58 23.13 3.24
C TYR A 131 14.07 23.07 3.54
N THR A 132 14.71 21.92 3.39
CA THR A 132 16.14 21.80 3.68
C THR A 132 16.80 20.65 2.90
N THR A 133 18.11 20.59 2.98
CA THR A 133 18.93 19.51 2.39
C THR A 133 19.57 18.68 3.49
N TYR A 134 19.51 17.36 3.32
CA TYR A 134 20.10 16.41 4.27
C TYR A 134 21.22 15.62 3.59
N ILE A 135 22.18 15.10 4.38
CA ILE A 135 23.28 14.29 3.90
C ILE A 135 23.32 12.98 4.67
N SER A 136 23.45 11.87 3.96
CA SER A 136 23.47 10.52 4.51
C SER A 136 24.42 9.58 3.77
N GLU A 137 24.95 8.60 4.50
CA GLU A 137 25.69 7.48 3.91
C GLU A 137 24.75 6.53 3.14
N LYS A 138 23.56 6.26 3.71
CA LYS A 138 22.59 5.32 3.16
C LYS A 138 21.20 5.93 3.17
N VAL A 139 20.40 5.61 2.15
CA VAL A 139 19.02 6.08 2.01
C VAL A 139 18.07 4.91 1.77
N VAL A 140 16.92 4.93 2.43
CA VAL A 140 15.83 3.98 2.22
C VAL A 140 14.60 4.75 1.72
N LEU A 141 14.18 4.45 0.49
CA LEU A 141 13.01 5.04 -0.13
C LEU A 141 11.78 4.21 0.22
N CYS A 142 10.89 4.80 1.02
CA CYS A 142 9.59 4.26 1.43
C CYS A 142 8.46 5.24 1.06
N ASN A 143 8.62 5.97 -0.03
CA ASN A 143 7.80 7.11 -0.45
C ASN A 143 6.38 6.77 -0.88
N GLY A 144 6.00 5.48 -0.89
CA GLY A 144 4.64 5.04 -1.21
C GLY A 144 4.25 5.24 -2.66
N SER A 145 2.95 5.22 -2.93
CA SER A 145 2.40 5.22 -4.29
C SER A 145 1.18 6.13 -4.42
N THR A 146 0.76 6.35 -5.66
CA THR A 146 -0.50 7.01 -6.01
C THR A 146 -1.34 6.10 -6.88
N HIS A 147 -2.66 6.30 -6.91
CA HIS A 147 -3.54 5.54 -7.79
C HIS A 147 -3.33 5.91 -9.25
N LYS A 148 -3.28 4.89 -10.11
CA LYS A 148 -3.32 5.09 -11.57
C LYS A 148 -4.69 5.61 -11.98
N LYS A 149 -4.70 6.46 -13.00
CA LYS A 149 -5.91 7.02 -13.61
C LYS A 149 -5.81 6.96 -15.11
N LEU A 150 -6.94 6.94 -15.79
CA LEU A 150 -7.05 7.11 -17.24
C LEU A 150 -7.46 8.55 -17.55
N SER A 151 -7.17 9.00 -18.77
CA SER A 151 -7.41 10.38 -19.20
C SER A 151 -8.79 10.54 -19.88
N TYR A 152 -9.86 10.16 -19.17
CA TYR A 152 -11.22 10.47 -19.62
C TYR A 152 -11.69 11.80 -19.05
N ASN A 153 -12.40 12.58 -19.87
CA ASN A 153 -12.99 13.84 -19.44
C ASN A 153 -14.36 13.62 -18.76
N THR A 154 -14.36 12.81 -17.70
CA THR A 154 -15.56 12.45 -16.92
C THR A 154 -15.27 12.72 -15.44
N PRO A 155 -16.20 13.34 -14.71
CA PRO A 155 -16.03 13.58 -13.27
C PRO A 155 -15.68 12.30 -12.52
N GLN A 156 -14.73 12.42 -11.56
CA GLN A 156 -14.23 11.27 -10.80
C GLN A 156 -14.72 11.29 -9.36
N ILE A 157 -15.13 10.14 -8.87
CA ILE A 157 -15.19 9.90 -7.42
C ILE A 157 -13.81 9.41 -6.98
N PRO A 158 -13.14 10.09 -6.03
CA PRO A 158 -11.88 9.62 -5.46
C PRO A 158 -12.02 8.23 -4.86
N ILE A 159 -11.01 7.38 -5.03
CA ILE A 159 -11.06 5.99 -4.56
C ILE A 159 -11.21 5.89 -3.04
N GLU A 160 -10.63 6.80 -2.28
CA GLU A 160 -10.78 6.92 -0.83
C GLU A 160 -12.21 7.28 -0.39
N THR A 161 -12.97 7.96 -1.24
CA THR A 161 -14.40 8.21 -1.05
C THR A 161 -15.21 6.96 -1.40
N ALA A 162 -14.91 6.35 -2.54
CA ALA A 162 -15.61 5.16 -3.02
C ALA A 162 -15.43 3.92 -2.12
N LEU A 163 -14.28 3.80 -1.46
CA LEU A 163 -13.99 2.76 -0.47
C LEU A 163 -14.56 3.07 0.93
N ASN A 164 -15.11 4.25 1.15
CA ASN A 164 -15.72 4.64 2.41
C ASN A 164 -17.24 4.72 2.24
N PRO A 165 -18.02 3.72 2.70
CA PRO A 165 -19.46 3.69 2.50
C PRO A 165 -20.18 4.88 3.14
N ILE A 166 -19.65 5.45 4.23
CA ILE A 166 -20.25 6.63 4.89
C ILE A 166 -20.09 7.86 3.97
N LYS A 167 -18.88 8.12 3.45
CA LYS A 167 -18.63 9.23 2.54
C LYS A 167 -19.35 9.06 1.21
N LEU A 168 -19.41 7.84 0.71
CA LEU A 168 -20.10 7.52 -0.54
C LEU A 168 -21.60 7.80 -0.43
N ASN A 169 -22.25 7.45 0.68
CA ASN A 169 -23.67 7.69 0.94
C ASN A 169 -24.06 9.18 1.04
N LEU A 170 -23.08 10.07 1.22
CA LEU A 170 -23.32 11.53 1.19
C LEU A 170 -23.43 12.09 -0.23
N LEU A 171 -23.10 11.29 -1.25
CA LEU A 171 -23.16 11.71 -2.65
C LEU A 171 -24.53 11.38 -3.25
N ASP A 172 -25.07 12.31 -4.03
CA ASP A 172 -26.30 12.11 -4.80
C ASP A 172 -25.98 11.43 -6.16
N ILE A 173 -25.80 10.11 -6.12
CA ILE A 173 -25.30 9.33 -7.27
C ILE A 173 -26.08 8.05 -7.56
N ARG A 174 -27.21 7.80 -6.87
CA ARG A 174 -27.96 6.53 -7.03
C ARG A 174 -28.48 6.30 -8.44
N ASP A 175 -28.93 7.37 -9.09
CA ASP A 175 -29.50 7.36 -10.44
C ASP A 175 -28.45 7.63 -11.54
N LYS A 176 -27.17 7.77 -11.17
CA LYS A 176 -26.09 8.06 -12.11
C LYS A 176 -25.55 6.77 -12.74
N HIS A 177 -25.12 6.86 -14.00
CA HIS A 177 -24.32 5.83 -14.61
C HIS A 177 -22.88 5.95 -14.10
N ILE A 178 -22.44 4.94 -13.33
CA ILE A 178 -21.13 4.92 -12.69
C ILE A 178 -20.28 3.82 -13.33
N VAL A 179 -19.11 4.20 -13.85
CA VAL A 179 -18.14 3.26 -14.40
C VAL A 179 -16.98 3.06 -13.44
N VAL A 180 -16.78 1.82 -13.02
CA VAL A 180 -15.66 1.38 -12.17
C VAL A 180 -14.64 0.65 -13.01
N PHE A 181 -13.44 1.19 -13.13
CA PHE A 181 -12.31 0.53 -13.77
C PHE A 181 -11.54 -0.33 -12.79
N GLY A 182 -11.43 -1.64 -13.08
CA GLY A 182 -10.72 -2.63 -12.28
C GLY A 182 -11.63 -3.52 -11.44
N ASN A 183 -11.17 -4.77 -11.23
CA ASN A 183 -11.90 -5.83 -10.53
C ASN A 183 -11.02 -6.59 -9.52
N SER A 184 -9.91 -6.01 -9.10
CA SER A 184 -9.13 -6.51 -7.96
C SER A 184 -9.84 -6.16 -6.64
N HIS A 185 -9.24 -6.50 -5.49
CA HIS A 185 -9.85 -6.35 -4.18
C HIS A 185 -10.55 -4.99 -3.95
N SER A 186 -9.85 -3.87 -4.19
CA SER A 186 -10.44 -2.53 -4.02
C SER A 186 -11.57 -2.26 -5.02
N GLY A 187 -11.44 -2.70 -6.27
CA GLY A 187 -12.51 -2.55 -7.28
C GLY A 187 -13.79 -3.26 -6.88
N ILE A 188 -13.67 -4.47 -6.37
CA ILE A 188 -14.81 -5.27 -5.88
C ILE A 188 -15.45 -4.63 -4.65
N LEU A 189 -14.67 -4.12 -3.69
CA LEU A 189 -15.21 -3.40 -2.53
C LEU A 189 -15.96 -2.13 -2.94
N ILE A 190 -15.49 -1.41 -3.95
CA ILE A 190 -16.17 -0.24 -4.50
C ILE A 190 -17.52 -0.64 -5.11
N ILE A 191 -17.53 -1.67 -5.96
CA ILE A 191 -18.74 -2.18 -6.58
C ILE A 191 -19.76 -2.64 -5.53
N LYS A 192 -19.28 -3.35 -4.50
CA LYS A 192 -20.09 -3.74 -3.34
C LYS A 192 -20.72 -2.52 -2.67
N ASN A 193 -19.94 -1.48 -2.36
CA ASN A 193 -20.41 -0.28 -1.70
C ASN A 193 -21.48 0.45 -2.54
N LEU A 194 -21.25 0.59 -3.85
CA LEU A 194 -22.23 1.19 -4.77
C LEU A 194 -23.52 0.38 -4.84
N TYR A 195 -23.42 -0.93 -4.93
CA TYR A 195 -24.57 -1.84 -4.97
C TYR A 195 -25.39 -1.77 -3.68
N GLU A 196 -24.72 -1.83 -2.52
CA GLU A 196 -25.39 -1.75 -1.20
C GLU A 196 -25.99 -0.37 -0.92
N MET A 197 -25.45 0.69 -1.53
CA MET A 197 -26.02 2.03 -1.52
C MET A 197 -27.31 2.14 -2.36
N GLY A 198 -27.55 1.18 -3.26
CA GLY A 198 -28.73 1.17 -4.15
C GLY A 198 -28.49 1.80 -5.52
N CYS A 199 -27.24 1.94 -5.97
CA CYS A 199 -26.95 2.35 -7.34
C CYS A 199 -27.40 1.25 -8.33
N THR A 200 -28.22 1.63 -9.34
CA THR A 200 -28.81 0.67 -10.29
C THR A 200 -28.08 0.59 -11.61
N ASN A 201 -27.26 1.58 -11.95
CA ASN A 201 -26.55 1.64 -13.24
C ASN A 201 -25.02 1.63 -13.03
N ILE A 202 -24.49 0.43 -12.80
CA ILE A 202 -23.04 0.22 -12.55
C ILE A 202 -22.44 -0.56 -13.72
N THR A 203 -21.39 -0.03 -14.31
CA THR A 203 -20.55 -0.73 -15.30
C THR A 203 -19.15 -0.97 -14.73
N ASN A 204 -18.73 -2.24 -14.67
CA ASN A 204 -17.37 -2.60 -14.29
C ASN A 204 -16.53 -2.90 -15.54
N VAL A 205 -15.50 -2.10 -15.77
CA VAL A 205 -14.57 -2.28 -16.88
C VAL A 205 -13.33 -3.01 -16.40
N VAL A 206 -13.06 -4.18 -16.99
CA VAL A 206 -12.04 -5.12 -16.52
C VAL A 206 -11.04 -5.49 -17.62
N ARG A 207 -9.81 -5.84 -17.27
CA ARG A 207 -8.81 -6.40 -18.20
C ARG A 207 -8.91 -7.91 -18.33
N GLY A 208 -9.33 -8.58 -17.29
CA GLY A 208 -9.43 -10.04 -17.19
C GLY A 208 -10.42 -10.47 -16.12
N PRO A 209 -10.56 -11.78 -15.90
CA PRO A 209 -11.48 -12.32 -14.90
C PRO A 209 -11.11 -11.87 -13.48
N ILE A 210 -12.07 -11.97 -12.57
CA ILE A 210 -11.82 -11.79 -11.14
C ILE A 210 -10.93 -12.93 -10.68
N LYS A 211 -9.80 -12.60 -10.04
CA LYS A 211 -8.88 -13.58 -9.46
C LYS A 211 -9.39 -14.00 -8.09
N ILE A 212 -9.89 -15.24 -8.00
CA ILE A 212 -10.32 -15.87 -6.75
C ILE A 212 -9.26 -16.88 -6.28
N PRO A 213 -9.22 -17.24 -4.97
CA PRO A 213 -8.39 -18.33 -4.49
C PRO A 213 -8.72 -19.64 -5.20
N TYR A 214 -7.73 -20.50 -5.36
CA TYR A 214 -7.89 -21.85 -5.90
C TYR A 214 -7.06 -22.85 -5.09
N PHE A 215 -7.41 -24.13 -5.15
CA PHE A 215 -6.64 -25.19 -4.51
C PHE A 215 -5.65 -25.79 -5.52
N ASN A 216 -4.40 -26.02 -5.08
CA ASN A 216 -3.41 -26.71 -5.87
C ASN A 216 -3.59 -28.24 -5.77
N GLU A 217 -2.71 -29.00 -6.42
CA GLU A 217 -2.73 -30.48 -6.41
C GLU A 217 -2.58 -31.09 -5.01
N ASP A 218 -1.90 -30.40 -4.09
CA ASP A 218 -1.74 -30.78 -2.69
C ASP A 218 -2.90 -30.35 -1.80
N ASN A 219 -3.99 -29.86 -2.39
CA ASN A 219 -5.17 -29.31 -1.70
C ASN A 219 -4.86 -28.11 -0.79
N VAL A 220 -3.81 -27.33 -1.13
CA VAL A 220 -3.44 -26.09 -0.46
C VAL A 220 -4.12 -24.93 -1.16
N GLU A 221 -4.78 -24.06 -0.38
CA GLU A 221 -5.42 -22.86 -0.91
C GLU A 221 -4.38 -21.83 -1.35
N ILE A 222 -4.37 -21.51 -2.63
CA ILE A 222 -3.45 -20.55 -3.25
C ILE A 222 -4.15 -19.21 -3.47
N TYR A 223 -3.56 -18.16 -2.90
CA TYR A 223 -4.00 -16.79 -3.07
C TYR A 223 -3.03 -16.03 -3.98
N GLN A 224 -3.57 -15.42 -5.03
CA GLN A 224 -2.81 -14.44 -5.81
C GLN A 224 -2.79 -13.10 -5.06
N GLU A 225 -1.66 -12.39 -5.05
CA GLU A 225 -1.55 -11.09 -4.35
C GLU A 225 -2.54 -10.04 -4.85
N SER A 226 -2.83 -10.06 -6.15
CA SER A 226 -3.84 -9.19 -6.77
C SER A 226 -5.27 -9.73 -6.69
N GLY A 227 -5.49 -10.91 -6.07
CA GLY A 227 -6.79 -11.57 -5.95
C GLY A 227 -7.68 -10.97 -4.87
N ILE A 228 -8.95 -11.39 -4.89
CA ILE A 228 -9.92 -10.99 -3.86
C ILE A 228 -9.86 -11.94 -2.67
N ARG A 229 -10.11 -11.41 -1.46
CA ARG A 229 -10.09 -12.16 -0.20
C ARG A 229 -11.20 -11.63 0.73
N GLY A 230 -11.47 -12.38 1.80
CA GLY A 230 -12.37 -11.96 2.88
C GLY A 230 -13.73 -11.48 2.40
N SER A 231 -14.23 -10.38 2.92
CA SER A 231 -15.59 -9.88 2.63
C SER A 231 -15.83 -9.55 1.14
N GLY A 232 -14.79 -9.23 0.37
CA GLY A 232 -14.89 -9.05 -1.08
C GLY A 232 -15.17 -10.37 -1.79
N LEU A 233 -14.47 -11.45 -1.40
CA LEU A 233 -14.68 -12.79 -1.94
C LEU A 233 -16.09 -13.31 -1.60
N GLU A 234 -16.51 -13.17 -0.34
CA GLU A 234 -17.85 -13.57 0.09
C GLU A 234 -18.95 -12.86 -0.72
N TRP A 235 -18.78 -11.56 -0.93
CA TRP A 235 -19.76 -10.78 -1.69
C TRP A 235 -19.81 -11.20 -3.16
N VAL A 236 -18.66 -11.40 -3.81
CA VAL A 236 -18.56 -11.86 -5.20
C VAL A 236 -19.20 -13.23 -5.36
N SER A 237 -18.92 -14.17 -4.46
CA SER A 237 -19.46 -15.53 -4.49
C SER A 237 -21.00 -15.54 -4.39
N LYS A 238 -21.57 -14.60 -3.64
CA LYS A 238 -23.03 -14.49 -3.46
C LYS A 238 -23.73 -13.72 -4.59
N ASN A 239 -23.07 -12.72 -5.17
CA ASN A 239 -23.73 -11.73 -6.02
C ASN A 239 -23.23 -11.68 -7.46
N LEU A 240 -21.95 -11.94 -7.76
CA LEU A 240 -21.40 -11.82 -9.11
C LEU A 240 -21.20 -13.18 -9.82
N ILE A 241 -20.81 -14.23 -9.08
CA ILE A 241 -20.60 -15.56 -9.68
C ILE A 241 -21.93 -16.18 -10.14
N PRO A 242 -23.02 -16.14 -9.36
CA PRO A 242 -24.32 -16.58 -9.87
C PRO A 242 -24.80 -15.63 -10.95
N LYS A 243 -24.77 -16.08 -12.21
CA LYS A 243 -25.31 -15.32 -13.35
C LYS A 243 -26.75 -14.87 -13.04
N ASN A 244 -27.07 -13.60 -13.32
CA ASN A 244 -28.40 -12.98 -13.20
C ASN A 244 -28.83 -12.52 -11.81
N LYS A 245 -27.94 -12.42 -10.82
CA LYS A 245 -28.32 -11.85 -9.50
C LYS A 245 -28.09 -10.35 -9.35
N THR A 246 -27.33 -9.73 -10.27
CA THR A 246 -27.07 -8.28 -10.20
C THR A 246 -27.28 -7.62 -11.56
N HIS A 247 -27.64 -6.34 -11.53
CA HIS A 247 -27.73 -5.46 -12.70
C HIS A 247 -26.36 -4.81 -13.06
N ILE A 248 -25.26 -5.33 -12.51
CA ILE A 248 -23.90 -4.83 -12.78
C ILE A 248 -23.44 -5.34 -14.14
N LYS A 249 -23.18 -4.41 -15.07
CA LYS A 249 -22.65 -4.74 -16.39
C LYS A 249 -21.13 -4.89 -16.30
N ILE A 250 -20.59 -6.02 -16.78
CA ILE A 250 -19.13 -6.26 -16.85
C ILE A 250 -18.71 -6.20 -18.31
N ILE A 251 -17.70 -5.35 -18.62
CA ILE A 251 -17.18 -5.14 -19.96
C ILE A 251 -15.65 -5.31 -19.92
N LYS A 252 -15.10 -6.03 -20.90
CA LYS A 252 -13.63 -6.07 -21.06
C LYS A 252 -13.13 -4.75 -21.63
N PHE A 253 -11.99 -4.28 -21.17
CA PHE A 253 -11.40 -2.99 -21.57
C PHE A 253 -11.16 -2.88 -23.07
N ASN A 254 -10.76 -3.96 -23.74
CA ASN A 254 -10.57 -4.04 -25.19
C ASN A 254 -11.87 -4.03 -26.00
N GLU A 255 -13.01 -4.29 -25.35
CA GLU A 255 -14.36 -4.26 -25.96
C GLU A 255 -15.03 -2.87 -25.76
N LEU A 256 -14.37 -1.95 -25.06
CA LEU A 256 -14.90 -0.62 -24.79
C LEU A 256 -14.70 0.29 -26.01
N THR A 257 -15.69 0.32 -26.90
CA THR A 257 -15.67 1.12 -28.15
C THR A 257 -16.09 2.57 -27.94
N THR A 258 -17.00 2.80 -27.00
CA THR A 258 -17.50 4.12 -26.63
C THR A 258 -17.55 4.25 -25.12
N PHE A 259 -17.25 5.43 -24.61
CA PHE A 259 -17.29 5.70 -23.20
C PHE A 259 -18.26 6.83 -22.89
N SER A 260 -19.37 6.50 -22.24
CA SER A 260 -20.32 7.45 -21.69
C SER A 260 -20.65 7.05 -20.26
N ALA A 261 -20.40 7.96 -19.34
CA ALA A 261 -20.73 7.80 -17.93
C ALA A 261 -20.90 9.16 -17.28
N ASP A 262 -21.74 9.23 -16.26
CA ASP A 262 -21.85 10.42 -15.42
C ASP A 262 -20.64 10.57 -14.50
N LEU A 263 -20.14 9.43 -13.99
CA LEU A 263 -19.06 9.38 -13.01
C LEU A 263 -18.12 8.20 -13.27
N VAL A 264 -16.84 8.36 -12.92
CA VAL A 264 -15.85 7.29 -13.00
C VAL A 264 -15.12 7.07 -11.67
N ILE A 265 -14.73 5.83 -11.45
CA ILE A 265 -13.88 5.43 -10.34
C ILE A 265 -12.74 4.56 -10.87
N TYR A 266 -11.49 4.92 -10.56
CA TYR A 266 -10.33 4.15 -11.00
C TYR A 266 -9.77 3.30 -9.87
N SER A 267 -9.81 1.98 -10.03
CA SER A 267 -9.18 0.98 -9.17
C SER A 267 -8.24 0.08 -9.99
N ILE A 268 -7.36 0.71 -10.78
CA ILE A 268 -6.50 0.07 -11.78
C ILE A 268 -5.05 -0.07 -11.33
N GLY A 269 -4.85 -0.14 -10.03
CA GLY A 269 -3.55 -0.31 -9.39
C GLY A 269 -2.85 0.99 -9.03
N LEU A 270 -1.61 0.85 -8.62
CA LEU A 270 -0.79 1.91 -8.04
C LEU A 270 0.39 2.22 -8.96
N LYS A 271 0.91 3.44 -8.87
CA LYS A 271 2.21 3.84 -9.41
C LYS A 271 3.06 4.43 -8.28
N PRO A 272 4.38 4.20 -8.27
CA PRO A 272 5.27 4.83 -7.30
C PRO A 272 5.09 6.35 -7.30
N ARG A 273 5.21 6.99 -6.13
CA ARG A 273 5.45 8.43 -6.09
C ARG A 273 6.84 8.69 -6.65
N GLU A 274 6.93 9.69 -7.51
CA GLU A 274 8.18 10.02 -8.17
C GLU A 274 9.12 10.73 -7.19
N ILE A 275 10.36 10.25 -7.13
CA ILE A 275 11.51 10.94 -6.54
C ILE A 275 12.57 10.95 -7.62
N ASP A 276 13.11 12.11 -7.92
CA ASP A 276 14.20 12.26 -8.87
C ASP A 276 15.50 11.67 -8.27
N ILE A 277 16.04 10.66 -8.94
CA ILE A 277 17.25 9.97 -8.47
C ILE A 277 18.37 10.28 -9.44
N ILE A 278 19.41 10.97 -8.98
CA ILE A 278 20.62 11.28 -9.76
C ILE A 278 21.78 10.49 -9.18
N TYR A 279 22.40 9.66 -10.01
CA TYR A 279 23.54 8.85 -9.61
C TYR A 279 24.77 9.21 -10.44
N ASN A 280 25.85 9.70 -9.78
CA ASN A 280 27.09 10.15 -10.42
C ASN A 280 26.87 11.15 -11.57
N GLY A 281 25.92 12.07 -11.41
CA GLY A 281 25.63 13.11 -12.40
C GLY A 281 24.84 12.66 -13.63
N GLY A 282 24.47 11.38 -13.71
CA GLY A 282 23.72 10.80 -14.82
C GLY A 282 22.31 10.34 -14.44
N SER A 283 21.58 9.86 -15.44
CA SER A 283 20.28 9.24 -15.26
C SER A 283 20.41 7.96 -14.42
N PHE A 284 19.44 7.77 -13.53
CA PHE A 284 19.38 6.59 -12.69
C PHE A 284 18.98 5.35 -13.48
N ILE A 285 19.79 4.29 -13.36
CA ILE A 285 19.46 2.94 -13.84
C ILE A 285 19.33 2.05 -12.61
N ARG A 286 18.16 1.42 -12.46
CA ARG A 286 17.90 0.51 -11.33
C ARG A 286 18.85 -0.67 -11.38
N ASN A 287 19.41 -1.03 -10.21
CA ASN A 287 20.21 -2.25 -10.07
C ASN A 287 19.42 -3.49 -10.55
N PRO A 288 19.96 -4.32 -11.44
CA PRO A 288 19.30 -5.54 -11.91
C PRO A 288 18.93 -6.50 -10.78
N ASP A 289 19.75 -6.55 -9.71
CA ASP A 289 19.52 -7.43 -8.54
C ASP A 289 18.56 -6.84 -7.51
N PHE A 290 17.87 -5.74 -7.85
CA PHE A 290 16.95 -5.05 -6.94
C PHE A 290 15.90 -5.99 -6.32
N ASN A 291 15.38 -6.92 -7.10
CA ASN A 291 14.36 -7.83 -6.63
C ASN A 291 14.81 -8.66 -5.43
N GLU A 292 16.05 -9.08 -5.42
CA GLU A 292 16.65 -9.88 -4.34
C GLU A 292 17.20 -9.01 -3.21
N THR A 293 17.92 -7.96 -3.56
CA THR A 293 18.71 -7.17 -2.59
C THR A 293 17.98 -5.95 -2.03
N GLY A 294 16.86 -5.51 -2.66
CA GLY A 294 16.24 -4.22 -2.34
C GLY A 294 17.09 -2.99 -2.70
N LEU A 295 18.30 -3.21 -3.27
CA LEU A 295 19.27 -2.19 -3.58
C LEU A 295 18.95 -1.53 -4.93
N LEU A 296 18.58 -0.27 -4.92
CA LEU A 296 18.33 0.52 -6.14
C LEU A 296 19.62 0.97 -6.79
N ALA A 297 20.55 1.49 -5.99
CA ALA A 297 21.91 1.88 -6.35
C ALA A 297 22.79 1.72 -5.10
N ARG A 298 24.10 2.02 -5.21
CA ARG A 298 25.00 1.96 -4.05
C ARG A 298 24.44 2.71 -2.84
N ASN A 299 24.19 2.00 -1.74
CA ASN A 299 23.65 2.55 -0.52
C ASN A 299 22.27 3.24 -0.64
N LEU A 300 21.53 2.96 -1.71
CA LEU A 300 20.15 3.41 -1.92
C LEU A 300 19.24 2.19 -2.00
N TYR A 301 18.32 2.08 -1.09
CA TYR A 301 17.39 0.97 -0.96
C TYR A 301 15.95 1.41 -1.23
N GLY A 302 15.12 0.49 -1.72
CA GLY A 302 13.69 0.71 -1.91
C GLY A 302 12.87 -0.34 -1.20
N LEU A 303 11.85 0.07 -0.44
CA LEU A 303 10.94 -0.83 0.25
C LEU A 303 9.49 -0.33 0.19
N GLY A 304 8.54 -1.26 0.27
CA GLY A 304 7.11 -0.95 0.28
C GLY A 304 6.47 -0.91 -1.10
N VAL A 305 5.26 -0.37 -1.18
CA VAL A 305 4.43 -0.39 -2.40
C VAL A 305 5.01 0.34 -3.60
N ALA A 306 5.98 1.26 -3.39
CA ALA A 306 6.71 1.91 -4.47
C ALA A 306 7.81 1.01 -5.06
N TYR A 307 8.33 0.11 -4.25
CA TYR A 307 9.47 -0.76 -4.55
C TYR A 307 9.19 -2.20 -4.09
N PRO A 308 8.12 -2.83 -4.58
CA PRO A 308 7.75 -4.17 -4.15
C PRO A 308 8.75 -5.21 -4.67
N LYS A 309 8.94 -6.29 -3.91
CA LYS A 309 9.49 -7.53 -4.44
C LYS A 309 8.45 -8.13 -5.38
N PHE A 310 8.90 -8.82 -6.43
CA PHE A 310 8.00 -9.55 -7.32
C PHE A 310 8.45 -10.99 -7.48
N TYR A 311 7.51 -11.84 -7.83
CA TYR A 311 7.75 -13.23 -8.17
C TYR A 311 6.83 -13.63 -9.34
N ILE A 312 7.12 -14.76 -9.97
CA ILE A 312 6.30 -15.28 -11.07
C ILE A 312 5.41 -16.39 -10.51
N LEU A 313 4.10 -16.25 -10.73
CA LEU A 313 3.11 -17.26 -10.38
C LEU A 313 2.22 -17.52 -11.61
N ASN A 314 2.24 -18.74 -12.15
CA ASN A 314 1.46 -19.13 -13.33
C ASN A 314 1.63 -18.12 -14.50
N ASP A 315 2.88 -17.85 -14.87
CA ASP A 315 3.30 -16.91 -15.93
C ASP A 315 2.86 -15.44 -15.72
N ASN A 316 2.37 -15.11 -14.51
CA ASN A 316 2.02 -13.75 -14.14
C ASN A 316 3.02 -13.19 -13.14
N ILE A 317 3.33 -11.90 -13.28
CA ILE A 317 4.11 -11.18 -12.27
C ILE A 317 3.17 -10.80 -11.14
N GLU A 318 3.45 -11.29 -9.94
CA GLU A 318 2.78 -10.91 -8.70
C GLU A 318 3.72 -10.05 -7.85
N TYR A 319 3.18 -9.02 -7.21
CA TYR A 319 3.96 -8.07 -6.40
C TYR A 319 3.63 -8.24 -4.92
N GLU A 320 4.66 -8.45 -4.13
CA GLU A 320 4.54 -8.58 -2.68
C GLU A 320 4.34 -7.19 -2.04
N ILE A 321 3.10 -6.88 -1.69
CA ILE A 321 2.68 -5.57 -1.16
C ILE A 321 2.09 -5.64 0.26
N GLY A 322 2.16 -6.81 0.89
CA GLY A 322 1.69 -7.05 2.26
C GLY A 322 2.70 -6.65 3.33
N MET A 323 2.21 -6.34 4.55
CA MET A 323 3.08 -5.96 5.68
C MET A 323 4.06 -7.06 6.08
N GLY A 324 3.66 -8.34 5.97
CA GLY A 324 4.55 -9.49 6.25
C GLY A 324 5.74 -9.52 5.30
N GLY A 325 5.49 -9.43 4.00
CA GLY A 325 6.53 -9.41 2.99
C GLY A 325 7.47 -8.21 3.10
N PHE A 326 6.95 -7.05 3.48
CA PHE A 326 7.83 -5.89 3.75
C PHE A 326 8.74 -6.14 4.95
N LEU A 327 8.25 -6.78 6.01
CA LEU A 327 9.04 -7.11 7.19
C LEU A 327 10.12 -8.15 6.85
N GLU A 328 9.76 -9.25 6.21
CA GLU A 328 10.69 -10.29 5.77
C GLU A 328 11.78 -9.71 4.87
N ARG A 329 11.38 -8.87 3.92
CA ARG A 329 12.34 -8.20 3.03
C ARG A 329 13.27 -7.25 3.77
N ALA A 330 12.77 -6.43 4.69
CA ALA A 330 13.62 -5.55 5.48
C ALA A 330 14.62 -6.34 6.34
N LEU A 331 14.19 -7.44 6.94
CA LEU A 331 15.05 -8.35 7.69
C LEU A 331 16.12 -9.02 6.83
N SER A 332 15.89 -9.21 5.55
CA SER A 332 16.88 -9.77 4.61
C SER A 332 17.86 -8.73 4.08
N ILE A 333 17.44 -7.45 3.97
CA ILE A 333 18.24 -6.36 3.39
C ILE A 333 19.18 -5.71 4.42
N PHE A 334 18.67 -5.42 5.59
CA PHE A 334 19.39 -4.66 6.63
C PHE A 334 19.94 -5.57 7.71
#